data_108c44d31270a23c0a7ac12c9e5fc672
#
_entry.id   108c44d31270a23c0a7ac12c9e5fc672
#
_cell.length_a   1.000
_cell.length_b   1.000
_cell.length_c   1.000
_cell.angle_alpha   90.00
_cell.angle_beta   90.00
_cell.angle_gamma   90.00
#
_symmetry.space_group_name_H-M   'P 1'
#
loop_
_entity.id
_entity.type
_entity.pdbx_description
1 polymer ?
#
loop_
_entity_poly.entity_id
_entity_poly.type
_entity_poly.pdbx_seq_one_letter_code
_entity_poly.pdbx_strand_id
1 'polypeptide(L)'
;MNMQAQALGISSKYTRFCAQLSKLSLMLAVVLLLAVIVSVQWQVIGRYVFNSSPTWAEALAMLLVMYVTALGVAVGVRDAGHIGLESIVSLLPESWRLKLEVVIHLCVATFGILMSYSGWVWATLKWDEKKPMLSVPESVDYIPLVIAGVLIVLFSAEHIIALVRGEEVVPSWN
;
A
#
# COMPACT_ATOMS: atom_id res chain seq x y z
N MET A 1 19.14 27.90 18.07
CA MET A 1 18.12 28.31 17.09
C MET A 1 18.15 27.50 15.78
N ASN A 2 19.21 26.73 15.48
CA ASN A 2 19.34 26.03 14.18
C ASN A 2 18.84 24.56 14.13
N MET A 3 18.73 23.89 15.29
CA MET A 3 18.30 22.47 15.29
C MET A 3 16.79 22.29 15.06
N GLN A 4 15.96 23.20 15.60
CA GLN A 4 14.51 23.16 15.38
C GLN A 4 14.13 23.53 13.93
N ALA A 5 14.81 24.52 13.34
CA ALA A 5 14.57 24.92 11.96
C ALA A 5 15.00 23.83 10.94
N GLN A 6 16.09 23.11 11.24
CA GLN A 6 16.52 21.97 10.45
C GLN A 6 15.58 20.76 10.58
N ALA A 7 15.06 20.50 11.78
CA ALA A 7 14.08 19.44 12.04
C ALA A 7 12.74 19.72 11.31
N LEU A 8 12.26 20.97 11.31
CA LEU A 8 11.07 21.40 10.55
C LEU A 8 11.26 21.26 9.03
N GLY A 9 12.45 21.55 8.51
CA GLY A 9 12.74 21.42 7.08
C GLY A 9 12.82 19.97 6.59
N ILE A 10 13.33 19.05 7.41
CA ILE A 10 13.38 17.61 7.09
C ILE A 10 11.98 16.99 7.14
N SER A 11 11.16 17.33 8.15
CA SER A 11 9.79 16.86 8.26
C SER A 11 8.95 17.29 7.05
N SER A 12 9.00 18.55 6.67
CA SER A 12 8.27 19.09 5.51
C SER A 12 8.64 18.38 4.20
N LYS A 13 9.92 18.03 4.01
CA LYS A 13 10.37 17.29 2.83
C LYS A 13 9.93 15.84 2.83
N TYR A 14 10.00 15.18 3.99
CA TYR A 14 9.56 13.78 4.15
C TYR A 14 8.06 13.64 3.94
N THR A 15 7.25 14.49 4.55
CA THR A 15 5.80 14.50 4.37
C THR A 15 5.39 14.77 2.92
N ARG A 16 6.08 15.70 2.23
CA ARG A 16 5.86 15.94 0.79
C ARG A 16 6.22 14.71 -0.04
N PHE A 17 7.32 14.04 0.26
CA PHE A 17 7.73 12.82 -0.43
C PHE A 17 6.69 11.71 -0.24
N CYS A 18 6.24 11.47 1.00
CA CYS A 18 5.20 10.48 1.30
C CYS A 18 3.87 10.82 0.61
N ALA A 19 3.47 12.09 0.58
CA ALA A 19 2.27 12.55 -0.12
C ALA A 19 2.35 12.30 -1.64
N GLN A 20 3.49 12.59 -2.27
CA GLN A 20 3.69 12.30 -3.70
C GLN A 20 3.69 10.80 -3.97
N LEU A 21 4.31 10.02 -3.10
CA LEU A 21 4.36 8.56 -3.22
C LEU A 21 2.97 7.94 -3.06
N SER A 22 2.17 8.42 -2.11
CA SER A 22 0.78 8.00 -1.93
C SER A 22 -0.06 8.34 -3.16
N LYS A 23 0.04 9.58 -3.66
CA LYS A 23 -0.68 10.02 -4.86
C LYS A 23 -0.31 9.18 -6.10
N LEU A 24 0.98 8.90 -6.29
CA LEU A 24 1.45 8.04 -7.37
C LEU A 24 0.93 6.61 -7.23
N SER A 25 0.96 6.06 -6.02
CA SER A 25 0.42 4.72 -5.72
C SER A 25 -1.07 4.63 -5.98
N LEU A 26 -1.83 5.67 -5.61
CA LEU A 26 -3.27 5.75 -5.89
C LEU A 26 -3.55 5.81 -7.39
N MET A 27 -2.84 6.67 -8.14
CA MET A 27 -2.99 6.76 -9.60
C MET A 27 -2.66 5.43 -10.28
N LEU A 28 -1.57 4.78 -9.84
CA LEU A 28 -1.19 3.47 -10.37
C LEU A 28 -2.25 2.40 -10.05
N ALA A 29 -2.78 2.39 -8.83
CA ALA A 29 -3.86 1.47 -8.44
C ALA A 29 -5.10 1.64 -9.31
N VAL A 30 -5.49 2.89 -9.62
CA VAL A 30 -6.63 3.18 -10.52
C VAL A 30 -6.36 2.66 -11.93
N VAL A 31 -5.18 2.90 -12.48
CA VAL A 31 -4.81 2.40 -13.83
C VAL A 31 -4.82 0.87 -13.86
N LEU A 32 -4.26 0.23 -12.84
CA LEU A 32 -4.27 -1.24 -12.73
C LEU A 32 -5.69 -1.79 -12.59
N LEU A 33 -6.56 -1.10 -11.84
CA LEU A 33 -7.98 -1.48 -11.71
C LEU A 33 -8.70 -1.41 -13.06
N LEU A 34 -8.46 -0.38 -13.85
CA LEU A 34 -9.00 -0.28 -15.21
C LEU A 34 -8.48 -1.43 -16.09
N ALA A 35 -7.19 -1.79 -15.95
CA ALA A 35 -6.62 -2.93 -16.66
C ALA A 35 -7.27 -4.27 -16.23
N VAL A 36 -7.62 -4.43 -14.95
CA VAL A 36 -8.42 -5.59 -14.47
C VAL A 36 -9.75 -5.66 -15.19
N ILE A 37 -10.47 -4.53 -15.24
CA ILE A 37 -11.78 -4.47 -15.91
C ILE A 37 -11.66 -4.87 -17.38
N VAL A 38 -10.67 -4.33 -18.10
CA VAL A 38 -10.43 -4.67 -19.51
C VAL A 38 -10.08 -6.16 -19.68
N SER A 39 -9.23 -6.71 -18.81
CA SER A 39 -8.85 -8.14 -18.86
C SER A 39 -10.06 -9.06 -18.64
N VAL A 40 -10.91 -8.74 -17.66
CA VAL A 40 -12.12 -9.51 -17.36
C VAL A 40 -13.12 -9.39 -18.51
N GLN A 41 -13.32 -8.20 -19.07
CA GLN A 41 -14.22 -8.02 -20.23
C GLN A 41 -13.73 -8.80 -21.46
N TRP A 42 -12.41 -8.79 -21.70
CA TRP A 42 -11.83 -9.58 -22.77
C TRP A 42 -12.07 -11.08 -22.58
N GLN A 43 -11.92 -11.58 -21.36
CA GLN A 43 -12.20 -12.98 -21.02
C GLN A 43 -13.67 -13.34 -21.27
N VAL A 44 -14.61 -12.46 -20.86
CA VAL A 44 -16.04 -12.65 -21.05
C VAL A 44 -16.40 -12.68 -22.54
N ILE A 45 -15.89 -11.71 -23.31
CA ILE A 45 -16.09 -11.65 -24.78
C ILE A 45 -15.51 -12.90 -25.44
N GLY A 46 -14.30 -13.30 -25.06
CA GLY A 46 -13.66 -14.52 -25.55
C GLY A 46 -14.52 -15.76 -25.35
N ARG A 47 -15.13 -15.89 -24.17
CA ARG A 47 -15.99 -17.03 -23.83
C ARG A 47 -17.31 -17.03 -24.60
N TYR A 48 -18.01 -15.89 -24.68
CA TYR A 48 -19.37 -15.84 -25.23
C TYR A 48 -19.43 -15.55 -26.72
N VAL A 49 -18.46 -14.81 -27.29
CA VAL A 49 -18.44 -14.46 -28.71
C VAL A 49 -17.58 -15.43 -29.50
N PHE A 50 -16.38 -15.75 -29.00
CA PHE A 50 -15.42 -16.60 -29.72
C PHE A 50 -15.46 -18.06 -29.27
N ASN A 51 -16.29 -18.42 -28.28
CA ASN A 51 -16.36 -19.75 -27.67
C ASN A 51 -14.98 -20.30 -27.26
N SER A 52 -14.07 -19.39 -26.94
CA SER A 52 -12.69 -19.68 -26.54
C SER A 52 -12.31 -18.74 -25.38
N SER A 53 -12.07 -19.32 -24.20
CA SER A 53 -11.70 -18.53 -23.01
C SER A 53 -10.18 -18.39 -22.95
N PRO A 54 -9.64 -17.15 -23.10
CA PRO A 54 -8.19 -16.94 -22.98
C PRO A 54 -7.78 -17.05 -21.50
N THR A 55 -7.15 -18.17 -21.14
CA THR A 55 -6.72 -18.47 -19.76
C THR A 55 -5.69 -17.47 -19.22
N TRP A 56 -4.90 -16.85 -20.09
CA TRP A 56 -3.97 -15.80 -19.70
C TRP A 56 -4.66 -14.54 -19.15
N ALA A 57 -5.87 -14.20 -19.62
CA ALA A 57 -6.60 -13.01 -19.19
C ALA A 57 -7.06 -13.14 -17.73
N GLU A 58 -7.47 -14.34 -17.31
CA GLU A 58 -7.81 -14.65 -15.93
C GLU A 58 -6.58 -14.55 -15.02
N ALA A 59 -5.48 -15.17 -15.40
CA ALA A 59 -4.24 -15.13 -14.66
C ALA A 59 -3.69 -13.70 -14.52
N LEU A 60 -3.82 -12.89 -15.58
CA LEU A 60 -3.44 -11.48 -15.58
C LEU A 60 -4.34 -10.66 -14.64
N ALA A 61 -5.66 -10.87 -14.70
CA ALA A 61 -6.59 -10.16 -13.81
C ALA A 61 -6.30 -10.46 -12.34
N MET A 62 -6.06 -11.72 -11.97
CA MET A 62 -5.68 -12.11 -10.60
C MET A 62 -4.39 -11.41 -10.15
N LEU A 63 -3.36 -11.38 -11.00
CA LEU A 63 -2.11 -10.70 -10.73
C LEU A 63 -2.33 -9.21 -10.49
N LEU A 64 -3.05 -8.53 -11.38
CA LEU A 64 -3.32 -7.11 -11.28
C LEU A 64 -4.12 -6.75 -10.02
N VAL A 65 -5.10 -7.58 -9.62
CA VAL A 65 -5.86 -7.38 -8.37
C VAL A 65 -4.94 -7.40 -7.15
N MET A 66 -3.93 -8.28 -7.10
CA MET A 66 -2.96 -8.29 -6.00
C MET A 66 -2.19 -6.97 -5.91
N TYR A 67 -1.76 -6.39 -7.05
CA TYR A 67 -1.10 -5.09 -7.08
C TYR A 67 -2.04 -3.95 -6.67
N VAL A 68 -3.28 -3.94 -7.17
CA VAL A 68 -4.30 -2.94 -6.78
C VAL A 68 -4.53 -2.97 -5.28
N THR A 69 -4.72 -4.17 -4.72
CA THR A 69 -4.96 -4.35 -3.29
C THR A 69 -3.77 -3.90 -2.46
N ALA A 70 -2.56 -4.30 -2.84
CA ALA A 70 -1.32 -3.94 -2.16
C ALA A 70 -1.11 -2.41 -2.10
N LEU A 71 -1.27 -1.73 -3.24
CA LEU A 71 -1.16 -0.27 -3.32
C LEU A 71 -2.31 0.42 -2.57
N GLY A 72 -3.53 -0.09 -2.71
CA GLY A 72 -4.71 0.46 -2.03
C GLY A 72 -4.61 0.38 -0.51
N VAL A 73 -4.15 -0.74 0.03
CA VAL A 73 -3.93 -0.91 1.48
C VAL A 73 -2.85 0.07 1.97
N ALA A 74 -1.74 0.22 1.25
CA ALA A 74 -0.68 1.14 1.65
C ALA A 74 -1.16 2.60 1.66
N VAL A 75 -1.90 3.03 0.62
CA VAL A 75 -2.52 4.37 0.57
C VAL A 75 -3.54 4.54 1.69
N GLY A 76 -4.36 3.50 1.95
CA GLY A 76 -5.32 3.50 3.05
C GLY A 76 -4.67 3.72 4.42
N VAL A 77 -3.52 3.11 4.67
CA VAL A 77 -2.77 3.34 5.93
C VAL A 77 -2.34 4.80 6.08
N ARG A 78 -1.96 5.47 4.99
CA ARG A 78 -1.56 6.88 5.03
C ARG A 78 -2.74 7.83 5.12
N ASP A 79 -3.69 7.68 4.20
CA ASP A 79 -4.68 8.72 3.90
C ASP A 79 -6.02 8.51 4.65
N ALA A 80 -6.36 7.26 5.01
CA ALA A 80 -7.59 6.90 5.70
C ALA A 80 -7.34 6.25 7.09
N GLY A 81 -6.12 6.30 7.56
CA GLY A 81 -5.57 5.46 8.62
C GLY A 81 -6.34 5.37 9.93
N HIS A 82 -7.30 6.26 10.22
CA HIS A 82 -7.90 6.31 11.56
C HIS A 82 -9.40 6.56 11.63
N ILE A 83 -10.11 6.67 10.50
CA ILE A 83 -11.55 7.00 10.51
C ILE A 83 -12.38 6.06 11.41
N GLY A 84 -11.99 4.78 11.52
CA GLY A 84 -12.65 3.83 12.41
C GLY A 84 -12.16 3.86 13.87
N LEU A 85 -10.94 4.29 14.11
CA LEU A 85 -10.31 4.33 15.43
C LEU A 85 -10.56 5.65 16.16
N GLU A 86 -10.78 6.74 15.45
CA GLU A 86 -11.09 8.06 16.05
C GLU A 86 -12.29 8.00 16.98
N SER A 87 -13.33 7.23 16.62
CA SER A 87 -14.53 7.07 17.44
C SER A 87 -14.24 6.40 18.78
N ILE A 88 -13.27 5.49 18.84
CA ILE A 88 -12.88 4.78 20.07
C ILE A 88 -11.86 5.61 20.85
N VAL A 89 -10.92 6.19 20.14
CA VAL A 89 -9.81 6.98 20.71
C VAL A 89 -10.30 8.31 21.28
N SER A 90 -11.38 8.90 20.70
CA SER A 90 -12.00 10.12 21.22
C SER A 90 -12.66 9.97 22.60
N LEU A 91 -12.94 8.72 23.02
CA LEU A 91 -13.47 8.43 24.36
C LEU A 91 -12.38 8.41 25.45
N LEU A 92 -11.10 8.44 25.07
CA LEU A 92 -9.98 8.35 25.99
C LEU A 92 -9.43 9.74 26.35
N PRO A 93 -8.88 9.92 27.58
CA PRO A 93 -8.15 11.13 27.94
C PRO A 93 -6.99 11.39 26.99
N GLU A 94 -6.70 12.64 26.68
CA GLU A 94 -5.72 13.08 25.67
C GLU A 94 -4.32 12.45 25.85
N SER A 95 -3.90 12.23 27.11
CA SER A 95 -2.62 11.58 27.43
C SER A 95 -2.54 10.09 27.05
N TRP A 96 -3.67 9.39 27.01
CA TRP A 96 -3.76 7.99 26.59
C TRP A 96 -3.97 7.86 25.08
N ARG A 97 -4.65 8.82 24.50
CA ARG A 97 -4.90 8.91 23.05
C ARG A 97 -3.59 8.86 22.27
N LEU A 98 -2.66 9.77 22.55
CA LEU A 98 -1.37 9.84 21.87
C LEU A 98 -0.56 8.55 21.99
N LYS A 99 -0.54 7.95 23.19
CA LYS A 99 0.18 6.68 23.41
C LYS A 99 -0.43 5.53 22.58
N LEU A 100 -1.76 5.46 22.56
CA LEU A 100 -2.46 4.42 21.82
C LEU A 100 -2.23 4.57 20.30
N GLU A 101 -2.31 5.78 19.77
CA GLU A 101 -2.05 6.06 18.35
C GLU A 101 -0.61 5.67 17.95
N VAL A 102 0.38 6.00 18.77
CA VAL A 102 1.78 5.57 18.52
C VAL A 102 1.92 4.05 18.55
N VAL A 103 1.27 3.36 19.49
CA VAL A 103 1.31 1.90 19.56
C VAL A 103 0.67 1.27 18.33
N ILE A 104 -0.47 1.80 17.88
CA ILE A 104 -1.14 1.32 16.65
C ILE A 104 -0.22 1.46 15.44
N HIS A 105 0.38 2.63 15.22
CA HIS A 105 1.29 2.82 14.10
C HIS A 105 2.54 1.95 14.19
N LEU A 106 3.03 1.69 15.41
CA LEU A 106 4.15 0.78 15.62
C LEU A 106 3.78 -0.67 15.25
N CYS A 107 2.58 -1.12 15.63
CA CYS A 107 2.06 -2.43 15.23
C CYS A 107 1.90 -2.53 13.70
N VAL A 108 1.33 -1.50 13.06
CA VAL A 108 1.17 -1.44 11.61
C VAL A 108 2.53 -1.44 10.90
N ALA A 109 3.52 -0.68 11.40
CA ALA A 109 4.88 -0.69 10.86
C ALA A 109 5.53 -2.07 11.00
N THR A 110 5.38 -2.73 12.16
CA THR A 110 5.90 -4.09 12.38
C THR A 110 5.27 -5.07 11.39
N PHE A 111 3.97 -4.99 11.18
CA PHE A 111 3.27 -5.79 10.18
C PHE A 111 3.81 -5.54 8.76
N GLY A 112 4.05 -4.27 8.39
CA GLY A 112 4.66 -3.91 7.12
C GLY A 112 6.05 -4.51 6.92
N ILE A 113 6.89 -4.52 7.96
CA ILE A 113 8.22 -5.16 7.94
C ILE A 113 8.09 -6.67 7.68
N LEU A 114 7.19 -7.34 8.42
CA LEU A 114 6.96 -8.78 8.25
C LEU A 114 6.43 -9.11 6.84
N MET A 115 5.52 -8.28 6.31
CA MET A 115 5.04 -8.42 4.93
C MET A 115 6.17 -8.28 3.90
N SER A 116 7.00 -7.24 4.03
CA SER A 116 8.13 -7.04 3.12
C SER A 116 9.13 -8.18 3.18
N TYR A 117 9.47 -8.63 4.38
CA TYR A 117 10.40 -9.74 4.57
C TYR A 117 9.87 -11.04 3.97
N SER A 118 8.63 -11.41 4.30
CA SER A 118 7.99 -12.61 3.77
C SER A 118 7.85 -12.56 2.25
N GLY A 119 7.41 -11.41 1.72
CA GLY A 119 7.29 -11.19 0.28
C GLY A 119 8.64 -11.35 -0.44
N TRP A 120 9.71 -10.80 0.12
CA TRP A 120 11.06 -10.94 -0.41
C TRP A 120 11.55 -12.39 -0.43
N VAL A 121 11.39 -13.11 0.68
CA VAL A 121 11.78 -14.51 0.78
C VAL A 121 11.06 -15.36 -0.26
N TRP A 122 9.73 -15.22 -0.38
CA TRP A 122 8.96 -15.95 -1.38
C TRP A 122 9.28 -15.53 -2.82
N ALA A 123 9.49 -14.25 -3.08
CA ALA A 123 9.88 -13.77 -4.39
C ALA A 123 11.22 -14.37 -4.86
N THR A 124 12.20 -14.50 -3.95
CA THR A 124 13.49 -15.12 -4.27
C THR A 124 13.39 -16.63 -4.47
N LEU A 125 12.60 -17.32 -3.64
CA LEU A 125 12.39 -18.77 -3.75
C LEU A 125 11.67 -19.15 -5.05
N LYS A 126 10.77 -18.30 -5.54
CA LYS A 126 9.92 -18.56 -6.71
C LYS A 126 10.41 -17.87 -7.99
N TRP A 127 11.67 -17.42 -7.99
CA TRP A 127 12.24 -16.70 -9.12
C TRP A 127 12.36 -17.55 -10.40
N ASP A 128 12.78 -18.81 -10.26
CA ASP A 128 13.01 -19.72 -11.37
C ASP A 128 11.74 -20.46 -11.83
N GLU A 129 10.68 -20.41 -11.04
CA GLU A 129 9.40 -21.03 -11.39
C GLU A 129 8.61 -20.09 -12.30
N LYS A 130 8.00 -20.66 -13.37
CA LYS A 130 7.18 -19.90 -14.32
C LYS A 130 5.71 -20.19 -14.15
N LYS A 131 4.91 -19.12 -14.17
CA LYS A 131 3.45 -19.24 -14.23
C LYS A 131 3.03 -19.90 -15.56
N PRO A 132 2.25 -20.98 -15.52
CA PRO A 132 1.91 -21.75 -16.74
C PRO A 132 1.21 -20.93 -17.82
N MET A 133 0.38 -19.95 -17.46
CA MET A 133 -0.48 -19.20 -18.37
C MET A 133 0.10 -17.86 -18.84
N LEU A 134 1.02 -17.25 -18.07
CA LEU A 134 1.58 -15.92 -18.38
C LEU A 134 3.05 -15.98 -18.81
N SER A 135 3.72 -17.13 -18.66
CA SER A 135 5.16 -17.31 -18.95
C SER A 135 6.08 -16.32 -18.21
N VAL A 136 5.58 -15.65 -17.16
CA VAL A 136 6.34 -14.78 -16.27
C VAL A 136 6.80 -15.56 -15.04
N PRO A 137 7.89 -15.15 -14.36
CA PRO A 137 8.30 -15.76 -13.09
C PRO A 137 7.17 -15.68 -12.04
N GLU A 138 7.00 -16.73 -11.25
CA GLU A 138 5.97 -16.75 -10.18
C GLU A 138 6.28 -15.75 -9.06
N SER A 139 7.54 -15.33 -8.94
CA SER A 139 7.99 -14.25 -8.04
C SER A 139 7.21 -12.94 -8.17
N VAL A 140 6.64 -12.66 -9.37
CA VAL A 140 5.86 -11.44 -9.65
C VAL A 140 4.62 -11.33 -8.75
N ASP A 141 4.07 -12.44 -8.24
CA ASP A 141 2.95 -12.45 -7.31
C ASP A 141 3.33 -11.94 -5.92
N TYR A 142 4.60 -12.03 -5.54
CA TYR A 142 5.09 -11.64 -4.22
C TYR A 142 5.64 -10.21 -4.18
N ILE A 143 5.97 -9.62 -5.34
CA ILE A 143 6.47 -8.23 -5.45
C ILE A 143 5.48 -7.22 -4.84
N PRO A 144 4.15 -7.28 -5.10
CA PRO A 144 3.21 -6.34 -4.50
C PRO A 144 3.22 -6.38 -2.97
N LEU A 145 3.46 -7.54 -2.36
CA LEU A 145 3.57 -7.69 -0.91
C LEU A 145 4.78 -6.93 -0.35
N VAL A 146 5.92 -7.01 -1.06
CA VAL A 146 7.14 -6.26 -0.71
C VAL A 146 6.90 -4.76 -0.81
N ILE A 147 6.33 -4.31 -1.93
CA ILE A 147 6.04 -2.88 -2.17
C ILE A 147 5.09 -2.35 -1.10
N ALA A 148 3.97 -3.04 -0.86
CA ALA A 148 3.00 -2.64 0.15
C ALA A 148 3.63 -2.55 1.54
N GLY A 149 4.39 -3.55 1.95
CA GLY A 149 5.05 -3.56 3.25
C GLY A 149 6.02 -2.40 3.43
N VAL A 150 6.84 -2.08 2.42
CA VAL A 150 7.74 -0.91 2.46
C VAL A 150 6.95 0.39 2.56
N LEU A 151 5.90 0.56 1.76
CA LEU A 151 5.04 1.75 1.79
C LEU A 151 4.36 1.91 3.15
N ILE A 152 3.82 0.83 3.72
CA ILE A 152 3.18 0.82 5.05
C ILE A 152 4.18 1.29 6.11
N VAL A 153 5.41 0.79 6.09
CA VAL A 153 6.45 1.22 7.06
C VAL A 153 6.76 2.71 6.91
N LEU A 154 6.93 3.20 5.68
CA LEU A 154 7.20 4.61 5.42
C LEU A 154 6.04 5.52 5.90
N PHE A 155 4.81 5.15 5.60
CA PHE A 155 3.63 5.93 5.98
C PHE A 155 3.35 5.86 7.49
N SER A 156 3.54 4.70 8.13
CA SER A 156 3.45 4.60 9.59
C SER A 156 4.50 5.44 10.30
N ALA A 157 5.73 5.50 9.78
CA ALA A 157 6.77 6.38 10.30
C ALA A 157 6.40 7.86 10.12
N GLU A 158 5.77 8.26 9.01
CA GLU A 158 5.24 9.62 8.79
C GLU A 158 4.24 9.98 9.89
N HIS A 159 3.27 9.10 10.16
CA HIS A 159 2.27 9.31 11.20
C HIS A 159 2.88 9.43 12.60
N ILE A 160 3.82 8.56 12.97
CA ILE A 160 4.51 8.63 14.27
C ILE A 160 5.25 9.97 14.42
N ILE A 161 5.95 10.42 13.37
CA ILE A 161 6.66 11.71 13.39
C ILE A 161 5.68 12.87 13.54
N ALA A 162 4.57 12.85 12.81
CA ALA A 162 3.51 13.86 12.89
C ALA A 162 2.89 13.92 14.30
N LEU A 163 2.52 12.77 14.86
CA LEU A 163 1.97 12.67 16.22
C LEU A 163 2.89 13.23 17.31
N VAL A 164 4.19 12.90 17.24
CA VAL A 164 5.19 13.42 18.21
C VAL A 164 5.34 14.94 18.11
N ARG A 165 5.04 15.52 16.94
CA ARG A 165 5.12 16.97 16.68
C ARG A 165 3.81 17.72 16.88
N GLY A 166 2.71 17.00 17.09
CA GLY A 166 1.38 17.59 17.16
C GLY A 166 0.88 18.12 15.80
N GLU A 167 1.39 17.57 14.70
CA GLU A 167 0.98 17.88 13.32
C GLU A 167 0.01 16.80 12.82
N GLU A 168 -0.94 17.19 11.95
CA GLU A 168 -1.82 16.22 11.27
C GLU A 168 -1.28 15.88 9.88
N VAL A 169 -1.41 14.62 9.49
CA VAL A 169 -1.06 14.18 8.13
C VAL A 169 -2.21 14.52 7.19
N VAL A 170 -1.97 15.41 6.24
CA VAL A 170 -2.97 15.82 5.24
C VAL A 170 -3.10 14.71 4.18
N PRO A 171 -4.33 14.25 3.87
CA PRO A 171 -4.56 13.26 2.83
C PRO A 171 -4.03 13.70 1.45
N SER A 172 -3.63 12.74 0.63
CA SER A 172 -2.98 13.01 -0.67
C SER A 172 -3.93 13.53 -1.77
N TRP A 173 -5.25 13.43 -1.55
CA TRP A 173 -6.28 13.88 -2.51
C TRP A 173 -6.72 15.35 -2.32
N ASN A 174 -6.23 16.04 -1.29
CA ASN A 174 -6.51 17.47 -1.03
C ASN A 174 -5.50 18.38 -1.74
#